data_8f41de29d2bcb1ad327c51074755ff92
#
_entry.id   8f41de29d2bcb1ad327c51074755ff92
#
_cell.length_a   1.000
_cell.length_b   1.000
_cell.length_c   1.000
_cell.angle_alpha   90.00
_cell.angle_beta   90.00
_cell.angle_gamma   90.00
#
_symmetry.space_group_name_H-M   'P 1'
#
loop_
_entity.id
_entity.type
_entity.pdbx_description
1 polymer ?
#
loop_
_entity_poly.entity_id
_entity_poly.type
_entity_poly.pdbx_seq_one_letter_code
_entity_poly.pdbx_strand_id
1 'polypeptide(L)'
;CPIPVVKATKALKAMTEAGIVEVHVDNEIAVQNLTRLASSKGLKSFAEKKEEKLFIVKITLDKPLEENGAEEEASCGVDRRKNTVVAIASERMGHGNDELGKVLMKGFIFALSQLDELPSTILFYNGGATITTEGSPSLDDLKNMEAQGVEILTCGTCLDYYNLKDKLAVGSVTNMYTIVEKLANADKIIKQ
;
A
#
# COMPACT_ATOMS: atom_id res chain seq x y z
N CYS A 1 -9.03 -11.01 0.53
CA CYS A 1 -8.06 -10.11 1.15
C CYS A 1 -8.69 -9.50 2.40
N PRO A 2 -8.16 -9.60 3.62
CA PRO A 2 -6.74 -9.63 3.96
C PRO A 2 -6.23 -10.95 4.55
N ILE A 3 -7.08 -12.00 4.62
CA ILE A 3 -6.82 -13.23 5.40
C ILE A 3 -5.48 -13.92 5.07
N PRO A 4 -5.09 -14.16 3.80
CA PRO A 4 -3.83 -14.83 3.51
C PRO A 4 -2.59 -14.06 4.01
N VAL A 5 -2.60 -12.73 3.88
CA VAL A 5 -1.49 -11.86 4.31
C VAL A 5 -1.36 -11.87 5.85
N VAL A 6 -2.49 -11.78 6.57
CA VAL A 6 -2.51 -11.83 8.04
C VAL A 6 -2.01 -13.18 8.55
N LYS A 7 -2.46 -14.30 7.94
CA LYS A 7 -2.02 -15.63 8.32
C LYS A 7 -0.52 -15.83 8.04
N ALA A 8 -0.04 -15.40 6.86
CA ALA A 8 1.37 -15.46 6.52
C ALA A 8 2.24 -14.65 7.48
N THR A 9 1.82 -13.42 7.82
CA THR A 9 2.53 -12.55 8.78
C THR A 9 2.60 -13.21 10.17
N LYS A 10 1.49 -13.78 10.65
CA LYS A 10 1.47 -14.51 11.94
C LYS A 10 2.37 -15.72 11.92
N ALA A 11 2.35 -16.53 10.84
CA ALA A 11 3.19 -17.70 10.68
C ALA A 11 4.68 -17.31 10.67
N LEU A 12 5.06 -16.28 9.90
CA LEU A 12 6.44 -15.78 9.85
C LEU A 12 6.92 -15.27 11.21
N LYS A 13 6.08 -14.59 11.99
CA LYS A 13 6.41 -14.12 13.35
C LYS A 13 6.53 -15.27 14.36
N ALA A 14 5.80 -16.36 14.18
CA ALA A 14 5.84 -17.53 15.06
C ALA A 14 7.06 -18.44 14.79
N MET A 15 7.81 -18.22 13.71
CA MET A 15 9.01 -19.01 13.40
C MET A 15 10.19 -18.52 14.23
N THR A 16 10.75 -19.41 15.02
CA THR A 16 11.96 -19.17 15.85
C THR A 16 13.24 -19.58 15.15
N GLU A 17 13.15 -20.23 13.99
CA GLU A 17 14.28 -20.71 13.20
C GLU A 17 14.07 -20.39 11.71
N ALA A 18 15.15 -20.50 10.93
CA ALA A 18 15.08 -20.38 9.47
C ALA A 18 14.14 -21.46 8.89
N GLY A 19 13.35 -21.12 7.90
CA GLY A 19 12.39 -22.06 7.30
C GLY A 19 11.58 -21.45 6.16
N ILE A 20 10.58 -22.18 5.72
CA ILE A 20 9.71 -21.77 4.61
C ILE A 20 8.25 -21.76 5.08
N VAL A 21 7.57 -20.65 4.88
CA VAL A 21 6.10 -20.55 5.02
C VAL A 21 5.47 -20.77 3.65
N GLU A 22 4.66 -21.82 3.55
CA GLU A 22 3.90 -22.13 2.34
C GLU A 22 2.45 -21.67 2.53
N VAL A 23 1.96 -20.83 1.62
CA VAL A 23 0.61 -20.27 1.67
C VAL A 23 -0.15 -20.66 0.41
N HIS A 24 -1.25 -21.34 0.58
CA HIS A 24 -2.14 -21.74 -0.52
C HIS A 24 -3.23 -20.70 -0.69
N VAL A 25 -3.40 -20.19 -1.90
CA VAL A 25 -4.39 -19.16 -2.24
C VAL A 25 -5.09 -19.48 -3.56
N ASP A 26 -6.28 -18.93 -3.72
CA ASP A 26 -7.21 -19.22 -4.80
C ASP A 26 -7.25 -18.18 -5.92
N ASN A 27 -6.45 -17.10 -5.78
CA ASN A 27 -6.43 -16.01 -6.75
C ASN A 27 -5.06 -15.32 -6.85
N GLU A 28 -4.80 -14.73 -8.02
CA GLU A 28 -3.54 -14.06 -8.33
C GLU A 28 -3.28 -12.80 -7.49
N ILE A 29 -4.34 -12.11 -7.05
CA ILE A 29 -4.21 -10.92 -6.19
C ILE A 29 -3.61 -11.31 -4.83
N ALA A 30 -4.04 -12.45 -4.28
CA ALA A 30 -3.46 -12.97 -3.05
C ALA A 30 -1.98 -13.33 -3.24
N VAL A 31 -1.60 -13.89 -4.39
CA VAL A 31 -0.19 -14.15 -4.75
C VAL A 31 0.62 -12.86 -4.75
N GLN A 32 0.15 -11.84 -5.46
CA GLN A 32 0.83 -10.53 -5.54
C GLN A 32 1.00 -9.90 -4.15
N ASN A 33 -0.04 -9.96 -3.31
CA ASN A 33 0.00 -9.42 -1.96
C ASN A 33 0.99 -10.15 -1.06
N LEU A 34 1.09 -11.48 -1.17
CA LEU A 34 2.06 -12.29 -0.41
C LEU A 34 3.50 -12.05 -0.89
N THR A 35 3.71 -11.95 -2.20
CA THR A 35 5.03 -11.61 -2.78
C THR A 35 5.48 -10.24 -2.31
N ARG A 36 4.57 -9.27 -2.28
CA ARG A 36 4.87 -7.92 -1.79
C ARG A 36 5.14 -7.91 -0.29
N LEU A 37 4.39 -8.68 0.52
CA LEU A 37 4.69 -8.88 1.93
C LEU A 37 6.11 -9.42 2.13
N ALA A 38 6.52 -10.43 1.37
CA ALA A 38 7.86 -10.98 1.44
C ALA A 38 8.91 -9.92 1.09
N SER A 39 8.72 -9.18 -0.01
CA SER A 39 9.64 -8.12 -0.45
C SER A 39 9.77 -7.00 0.59
N SER A 40 8.66 -6.56 1.20
CA SER A 40 8.68 -5.51 2.23
C SER A 40 9.42 -5.92 3.52
N LYS A 41 9.59 -7.22 3.74
CA LYS A 41 10.36 -7.79 4.87
C LYS A 41 11.75 -8.29 4.44
N GLY A 42 12.22 -7.98 3.24
CA GLY A 42 13.50 -8.44 2.73
C GLY A 42 13.59 -9.96 2.52
N LEU A 43 12.45 -10.66 2.47
CA LEU A 43 12.38 -12.11 2.35
C LEU A 43 12.26 -12.54 0.89
N LYS A 44 12.81 -13.70 0.56
CA LYS A 44 12.64 -14.31 -0.77
C LYS A 44 11.28 -14.98 -0.85
N SER A 45 10.59 -14.81 -1.98
CA SER A 45 9.33 -15.50 -2.24
C SER A 45 9.36 -16.15 -3.61
N PHE A 46 8.70 -17.29 -3.71
CA PHE A 46 8.48 -18.02 -4.94
C PHE A 46 7.00 -18.39 -5.05
N ALA A 47 6.38 -18.07 -6.18
CA ALA A 47 4.98 -18.37 -6.44
C ALA A 47 4.86 -19.39 -7.56
N GLU A 48 4.04 -20.42 -7.35
CA GLU A 48 3.77 -21.49 -8.32
C GLU A 48 2.25 -21.64 -8.50
N LYS A 49 1.80 -21.68 -9.75
CA LYS A 49 0.41 -22.03 -10.09
C LYS A 49 0.32 -23.53 -10.28
N LYS A 50 -0.43 -24.23 -9.40
CA LYS A 50 -0.64 -25.69 -9.50
C LYS A 50 -1.89 -26.05 -10.28
N GLU A 51 -2.96 -25.27 -10.12
CA GLU A 51 -4.25 -25.48 -10.78
C GLU A 51 -4.89 -24.14 -11.15
N GLU A 52 -6.01 -24.19 -11.88
CA GLU A 52 -6.71 -22.99 -12.37
C GLU A 52 -7.11 -22.02 -11.23
N LYS A 53 -7.36 -22.57 -10.03
CA LYS A 53 -7.70 -21.83 -8.81
C LYS A 53 -6.85 -22.21 -7.60
N LEU A 54 -5.61 -22.67 -7.81
CA LEU A 54 -4.71 -23.00 -6.72
C LEU A 54 -3.32 -22.49 -7.00
N PHE A 55 -2.91 -21.52 -6.22
CA PHE A 55 -1.56 -20.94 -6.23
C PHE A 55 -0.89 -21.24 -4.90
N ILE A 56 0.40 -21.54 -4.93
CA ILE A 56 1.23 -21.76 -3.76
C ILE A 56 2.29 -20.68 -3.73
N VAL A 57 2.35 -19.92 -2.64
CA VAL A 57 3.41 -18.93 -2.40
C VAL A 57 4.29 -19.43 -1.26
N LYS A 58 5.56 -19.64 -1.56
CA LYS A 58 6.59 -20.02 -0.59
C LYS A 58 7.39 -18.79 -0.22
N ILE A 59 7.42 -18.47 1.07
CA ILE A 59 8.20 -17.36 1.62
C ILE A 59 9.32 -17.96 2.44
N THR A 60 10.57 -17.71 2.06
CA THR A 60 11.76 -18.22 2.73
C THR A 60 12.25 -17.24 3.76
N LEU A 61 12.40 -17.73 4.98
CA LEU A 61 12.96 -17.01 6.12
C LEU A 61 14.37 -17.53 6.37
N ASP A 62 15.39 -16.74 6.06
CA ASP A 62 16.80 -17.14 6.23
C ASP A 62 17.26 -16.99 7.70
N LYS A 63 16.59 -16.15 8.50
CA LYS A 63 16.80 -15.91 9.94
C LYS A 63 15.48 -15.63 10.62
N PRO A 64 15.32 -15.94 11.93
CA PRO A 64 14.12 -15.52 12.67
C PRO A 64 13.87 -14.03 12.48
N LEU A 65 12.59 -13.65 12.32
CA LEU A 65 12.23 -12.25 12.40
C LEU A 65 12.38 -11.83 13.86
N GLU A 66 13.48 -11.14 14.18
CA GLU A 66 13.61 -10.52 15.48
C GLU A 66 12.46 -9.52 15.66
N GLU A 67 11.80 -9.56 16.81
CA GLU A 67 10.86 -8.55 17.26
C GLU A 67 11.64 -7.27 17.64
N ASN A 68 12.34 -6.73 16.68
CA ASN A 68 12.90 -5.40 16.80
C ASN A 68 12.10 -4.50 15.87
N GLY A 69 11.52 -3.47 16.46
CA GLY A 69 11.44 -2.21 15.74
C GLY A 69 12.82 -1.95 15.18
N ALA A 70 13.11 -2.47 14.00
CA ALA A 70 14.39 -2.33 13.37
C ALA A 70 14.49 -0.88 12.86
N GLU A 71 15.10 -0.08 13.70
CA GLU A 71 16.02 0.93 13.25
C GLU A 71 17.14 0.19 12.49
N GLU A 72 17.02 0.03 11.19
CA GLU A 72 18.21 -0.15 10.38
C GLU A 72 18.98 1.17 10.43
N GLU A 73 20.01 1.18 11.27
CA GLU A 73 21.12 2.11 11.14
C GLU A 73 21.86 1.87 9.80
N ALA A 74 21.28 2.39 8.72
CA ALA A 74 22.06 2.82 7.59
C ALA A 74 22.40 4.28 7.84
N SER A 75 23.60 4.51 8.32
CA SER A 75 24.20 5.84 8.49
C SER A 75 24.08 6.63 7.18
N CYS A 76 23.14 7.55 7.12
CA CYS A 76 23.20 8.82 6.42
C CYS A 76 21.93 9.62 6.74
N GLY A 77 22.04 10.64 7.58
CA GLY A 77 21.05 11.68 7.78
C GLY A 77 19.73 11.18 8.38
N VAL A 78 19.54 11.38 9.67
CA VAL A 78 18.24 11.19 10.32
C VAL A 78 17.21 12.01 9.56
N ASP A 79 16.46 11.36 8.67
CA ASP A 79 15.28 11.94 8.03
C ASP A 79 14.20 12.10 9.12
N ARG A 80 14.17 13.24 9.78
CA ARG A 80 13.17 13.60 10.79
C ARG A 80 11.83 13.95 10.17
N ARG A 81 11.50 13.40 8.99
CA ARG A 81 10.16 13.57 8.43
C ARG A 81 9.20 12.85 9.36
N LYS A 82 8.29 13.59 9.98
CA LYS A 82 7.15 13.00 10.69
C LYS A 82 6.45 12.05 9.74
N ASN A 83 6.19 10.81 10.18
CA ASN A 83 5.47 9.83 9.39
C ASN A 83 4.01 10.28 9.20
N THR A 84 3.79 11.22 8.28
CA THR A 84 2.46 11.74 7.95
C THR A 84 1.85 10.85 6.87
N VAL A 85 0.72 10.23 7.17
CA VAL A 85 -0.04 9.40 6.24
C VAL A 85 -1.32 10.12 5.85
N VAL A 86 -1.59 10.19 4.55
CA VAL A 86 -2.85 10.74 4.01
C VAL A 86 -3.74 9.60 3.54
N ALA A 87 -5.00 9.58 3.98
CA ALA A 87 -5.97 8.56 3.61
C ALA A 87 -7.12 9.19 2.82
N ILE A 88 -7.29 8.78 1.58
CA ILE A 88 -8.30 9.30 0.65
C ILE A 88 -9.28 8.18 0.29
N ALA A 89 -10.52 8.32 0.78
CA ALA A 89 -11.57 7.31 0.63
C ALA A 89 -12.56 7.61 -0.50
N SER A 90 -12.55 8.81 -1.04
CA SER A 90 -13.53 9.29 -2.02
C SER A 90 -12.84 10.08 -3.13
N GLU A 91 -13.43 10.12 -4.31
CA GLU A 91 -13.05 11.05 -5.39
C GLU A 91 -13.47 12.50 -5.09
N ARG A 92 -14.23 12.73 -4.01
CA ARG A 92 -14.82 14.02 -3.62
C ARG A 92 -14.43 14.36 -2.19
N MET A 93 -14.22 15.62 -1.94
CA MET A 93 -13.99 16.14 -0.59
C MET A 93 -15.30 16.69 -0.02
N GLY A 94 -15.70 16.18 1.16
CA GLY A 94 -16.94 16.56 1.84
C GLY A 94 -18.20 15.86 1.30
N HIS A 95 -19.36 16.21 1.87
CA HIS A 95 -20.66 15.55 1.63
C HIS A 95 -21.71 16.50 1.03
N GLY A 96 -21.29 17.54 0.35
CA GLY A 96 -22.18 18.51 -0.30
C GLY A 96 -22.41 18.21 -1.77
N ASN A 97 -22.22 19.21 -2.60
CA ASN A 97 -22.33 19.10 -4.05
C ASN A 97 -21.16 18.26 -4.62
N ASP A 98 -21.46 17.32 -5.50
CA ASP A 98 -20.49 16.37 -6.06
C ASP A 98 -19.44 17.04 -6.94
N GLU A 99 -19.86 18.00 -7.78
CA GLU A 99 -18.95 18.72 -8.69
C GLU A 99 -17.97 19.59 -7.88
N LEU A 100 -18.49 20.31 -6.89
CA LEU A 100 -17.67 21.07 -5.96
C LEU A 100 -16.71 20.15 -5.19
N GLY A 101 -17.19 18.99 -4.72
CA GLY A 101 -16.37 17.99 -4.02
C GLY A 101 -15.18 17.49 -4.84
N LYS A 102 -15.36 17.29 -6.16
CA LYS A 102 -14.26 16.91 -7.09
C LYS A 102 -13.25 18.05 -7.27
N VAL A 103 -13.73 19.29 -7.41
CA VAL A 103 -12.85 20.46 -7.51
C VAL A 103 -12.03 20.63 -6.24
N LEU A 104 -12.66 20.46 -5.07
CA LEU A 104 -11.98 20.55 -3.76
C LEU A 104 -10.95 19.43 -3.59
N MET A 105 -11.25 18.21 -4.01
CA MET A 105 -10.31 17.08 -3.93
C MET A 105 -9.07 17.32 -4.80
N LYS A 106 -9.26 17.81 -6.03
CA LYS A 106 -8.14 18.23 -6.90
C LYS A 106 -7.29 19.30 -6.23
N GLY A 107 -7.92 20.34 -5.67
CA GLY A 107 -7.23 21.41 -4.94
C GLY A 107 -6.49 20.88 -3.69
N PHE A 108 -7.05 19.92 -2.98
CA PHE A 108 -6.43 19.26 -1.83
C PHE A 108 -5.15 18.51 -2.22
N ILE A 109 -5.19 17.71 -3.29
CA ILE A 109 -4.02 16.96 -3.76
C ILE A 109 -2.93 17.92 -4.26
N PHE A 110 -3.32 18.96 -5.01
CA PHE A 110 -2.39 20.02 -5.41
C PHE A 110 -1.76 20.71 -4.19
N ALA A 111 -2.56 21.07 -3.18
CA ALA A 111 -2.03 21.70 -1.97
C ALA A 111 -1.07 20.77 -1.21
N LEU A 112 -1.34 19.46 -1.17
CA LEU A 112 -0.40 18.46 -0.60
C LEU A 112 0.95 18.47 -1.32
N SER A 113 0.95 18.56 -2.65
CA SER A 113 2.18 18.57 -3.46
C SER A 113 3.03 19.85 -3.28
N GLN A 114 2.45 20.89 -2.68
CA GLN A 114 3.12 22.18 -2.42
C GLN A 114 3.58 22.35 -0.97
N LEU A 115 3.40 21.35 -0.12
CA LEU A 115 3.86 21.40 1.26
C LEU A 115 5.40 21.34 1.32
N ASP A 116 6.01 22.07 2.26
CA ASP A 116 7.44 22.01 2.53
C ASP A 116 7.89 20.62 2.98
N GLU A 117 7.03 19.93 3.77
CA GLU A 117 7.20 18.55 4.18
C GLU A 117 6.08 17.70 3.55
N LEU A 118 6.43 16.92 2.53
CA LEU A 118 5.50 16.02 1.89
C LEU A 118 5.10 14.87 2.83
N PRO A 119 3.88 14.30 2.69
CA PRO A 119 3.52 13.09 3.44
C PRO A 119 4.44 11.93 3.06
N SER A 120 4.66 11.00 3.98
CA SER A 120 5.42 9.77 3.72
C SER A 120 4.65 8.81 2.83
N THR A 121 3.33 8.73 3.02
CA THR A 121 2.46 7.79 2.31
C THR A 121 1.10 8.42 2.03
N ILE A 122 0.56 8.15 0.84
CA ILE A 122 -0.83 8.48 0.49
C ILE A 122 -1.56 7.17 0.15
N LEU A 123 -2.66 6.92 0.86
CA LEU A 123 -3.49 5.72 0.74
C LEU A 123 -4.79 6.04 0.01
N PHE A 124 -5.08 5.31 -1.05
CA PHE A 124 -6.31 5.43 -1.81
C PHE A 124 -7.16 4.16 -1.70
N TYR A 125 -8.40 4.30 -1.28
CA TYR A 125 -9.35 3.19 -1.20
C TYR A 125 -10.78 3.66 -1.48
N ASN A 126 -11.71 2.70 -1.66
CA ASN A 126 -13.08 2.97 -2.09
C ASN A 126 -13.10 3.89 -3.35
N GLY A 127 -13.95 4.89 -3.41
CA GLY A 127 -14.00 5.85 -4.51
C GLY A 127 -12.70 6.63 -4.74
N GLY A 128 -11.84 6.77 -3.74
CA GLY A 128 -10.51 7.36 -3.87
C GLY A 128 -9.59 6.62 -4.84
N ALA A 129 -9.81 5.32 -5.07
CA ALA A 129 -9.02 4.53 -6.03
C ALA A 129 -9.08 5.07 -7.46
N THR A 130 -10.15 5.78 -7.84
CA THR A 130 -10.28 6.39 -9.17
C THR A 130 -9.26 7.52 -9.41
N ILE A 131 -8.75 8.13 -8.35
CA ILE A 131 -7.83 9.28 -8.44
C ILE A 131 -6.44 8.87 -8.94
N THR A 132 -6.04 7.63 -8.73
CA THR A 132 -4.74 7.08 -9.14
C THR A 132 -4.75 6.44 -10.52
N THR A 133 -5.89 6.49 -11.22
CA THR A 133 -6.08 5.83 -12.51
C THR A 133 -6.07 6.80 -13.68
N GLU A 134 -5.92 6.27 -14.89
CA GLU A 134 -5.95 7.04 -16.13
C GLU A 134 -7.17 7.97 -16.21
N GLY A 135 -6.94 9.18 -16.70
CA GLY A 135 -7.97 10.23 -16.82
C GLY A 135 -8.19 11.05 -15.56
N SER A 136 -7.56 10.75 -14.44
CA SER A 136 -7.62 11.57 -13.23
C SER A 136 -6.91 12.91 -13.43
N PRO A 137 -7.55 14.04 -13.06
CA PRO A 137 -6.94 15.38 -13.19
C PRO A 137 -5.82 15.65 -12.17
N SER A 138 -5.55 14.71 -11.26
CA SER A 138 -4.53 14.84 -10.21
C SER A 138 -3.29 13.98 -10.46
N LEU A 139 -3.19 13.29 -11.60
CA LEU A 139 -2.09 12.36 -11.87
C LEU A 139 -0.72 13.04 -11.88
N ASP A 140 -0.62 14.24 -12.45
CA ASP A 140 0.66 14.96 -12.55
C ASP A 140 1.19 15.34 -11.16
N ASP A 141 0.31 15.81 -10.28
CA ASP A 141 0.67 16.14 -8.89
C ASP A 141 1.09 14.88 -8.11
N LEU A 142 0.36 13.78 -8.30
CA LEU A 142 0.68 12.50 -7.64
C LEU A 142 2.01 11.93 -8.14
N LYS A 143 2.27 11.92 -9.44
CA LYS A 143 3.55 11.47 -10.02
C LYS A 143 4.73 12.32 -9.56
N ASN A 144 4.51 13.64 -9.43
CA ASN A 144 5.52 14.53 -8.90
C ASN A 144 5.84 14.22 -7.42
N MET A 145 4.84 13.96 -6.60
CA MET A 145 5.05 13.53 -5.20
C MET A 145 5.74 12.16 -5.13
N GLU A 146 5.34 11.19 -5.96
CA GLU A 146 5.98 9.88 -6.05
C GLU A 146 7.47 9.99 -6.42
N ALA A 147 7.81 10.83 -7.40
CA ALA A 147 9.19 11.11 -7.80
C ALA A 147 10.03 11.75 -6.68
N GLN A 148 9.40 12.43 -5.73
CA GLN A 148 10.03 12.99 -4.53
C GLN A 148 10.06 12.01 -3.33
N GLY A 149 9.67 10.73 -3.54
CA GLY A 149 9.75 9.68 -2.55
C GLY A 149 8.48 9.48 -1.71
N VAL A 150 7.37 10.10 -2.07
CA VAL A 150 6.07 9.80 -1.43
C VAL A 150 5.58 8.43 -1.89
N GLU A 151 5.26 7.55 -0.96
CA GLU A 151 4.70 6.25 -1.26
C GLU A 151 3.20 6.37 -1.57
N ILE A 152 2.79 6.02 -2.78
CA ILE A 152 1.39 6.06 -3.22
C ILE A 152 0.83 4.64 -3.33
N LEU A 153 -0.20 4.35 -2.54
CA LEU A 153 -0.77 3.00 -2.42
C LEU A 153 -2.26 3.01 -2.69
N THR A 154 -2.71 2.17 -3.63
CA THR A 154 -4.13 2.03 -3.98
C THR A 154 -4.64 0.63 -3.64
N CYS A 155 -5.80 0.56 -2.99
CA CYS A 155 -6.42 -0.69 -2.57
C CYS A 155 -6.80 -1.57 -3.78
N GLY A 156 -6.21 -2.76 -3.87
CA GLY A 156 -6.45 -3.70 -4.98
C GLY A 156 -7.91 -4.15 -5.08
N THR A 157 -8.57 -4.44 -3.96
CA THR A 157 -9.99 -4.80 -3.94
C THR A 157 -10.86 -3.68 -4.53
N CYS A 158 -10.49 -2.41 -4.31
CA CYS A 158 -11.24 -1.28 -4.87
C CYS A 158 -10.99 -1.14 -6.39
N LEU A 159 -9.75 -1.32 -6.83
CA LEU A 159 -9.43 -1.34 -8.26
C LEU A 159 -10.17 -2.45 -8.99
N ASP A 160 -10.27 -3.64 -8.39
CA ASP A 160 -11.04 -4.75 -8.97
C ASP A 160 -12.53 -4.44 -9.02
N TYR A 161 -13.11 -3.91 -7.94
CA TYR A 161 -14.53 -3.58 -7.88
C TYR A 161 -14.96 -2.55 -8.94
N TYR A 162 -14.12 -1.53 -9.17
CA TYR A 162 -14.37 -0.48 -10.17
C TYR A 162 -13.84 -0.82 -11.57
N ASN A 163 -13.29 -2.02 -11.81
CA ASN A 163 -12.66 -2.44 -13.07
C ASN A 163 -11.54 -1.47 -13.53
N LEU A 164 -10.70 -1.03 -12.59
CA LEU A 164 -9.64 -0.04 -12.81
C LEU A 164 -8.21 -0.61 -12.69
N LYS A 165 -8.07 -1.92 -12.52
CA LYS A 165 -6.77 -2.56 -12.27
C LYS A 165 -5.74 -2.27 -13.36
N ASP A 166 -6.18 -2.39 -14.62
CA ASP A 166 -5.31 -2.16 -15.78
C ASP A 166 -5.12 -0.67 -16.11
N LYS A 167 -5.82 0.21 -15.39
CA LYS A 167 -5.79 1.66 -15.57
C LYS A 167 -5.00 2.39 -14.47
N LEU A 168 -4.39 1.67 -13.54
CA LEU A 168 -3.56 2.29 -12.50
C LEU A 168 -2.39 3.03 -13.17
N ALA A 169 -2.31 4.35 -12.97
CA ALA A 169 -1.37 5.22 -13.66
C ALA A 169 -0.30 5.82 -12.75
N VAL A 170 -0.44 5.70 -11.43
CA VAL A 170 0.51 6.17 -10.42
C VAL A 170 0.45 5.30 -9.17
N GLY A 171 1.58 5.12 -8.53
CA GLY A 171 1.70 4.34 -7.31
C GLY A 171 1.63 2.84 -7.53
N SER A 172 1.33 2.12 -6.48
CA SER A 172 1.28 0.67 -6.48
C SER A 172 0.03 0.13 -5.79
N VAL A 173 -0.35 -1.10 -6.17
CA VAL A 173 -1.50 -1.79 -5.58
C VAL A 173 -1.16 -2.27 -4.17
N THR A 174 -2.06 -2.08 -3.22
CA THR A 174 -1.92 -2.53 -1.84
C THR A 174 -3.15 -3.31 -1.37
N ASN A 175 -3.11 -3.78 -0.14
CA ASN A 175 -4.20 -4.49 0.52
C ASN A 175 -4.61 -3.80 1.83
N MET A 176 -5.75 -4.22 2.40
CA MET A 176 -6.29 -3.61 3.62
C MET A 176 -5.37 -3.79 4.84
N TYR A 177 -4.62 -4.89 4.92
CA TYR A 177 -3.69 -5.08 6.03
C TYR A 177 -2.59 -4.01 6.02
N THR A 178 -1.96 -3.79 4.86
CA THR A 178 -0.93 -2.75 4.69
C THR A 178 -1.50 -1.35 4.94
N ILE A 179 -2.73 -1.07 4.49
CA ILE A 179 -3.40 0.20 4.78
C ILE A 179 -3.52 0.41 6.29
N VAL A 180 -4.01 -0.58 7.03
CA VAL A 180 -4.15 -0.51 8.49
C VAL A 180 -2.79 -0.40 9.18
N GLU A 181 -1.78 -1.13 8.73
CA GLU A 181 -0.41 -1.07 9.26
C GLU A 181 0.18 0.33 9.10
N LYS A 182 0.07 0.94 7.90
CA LYS A 182 0.52 2.31 7.64
C LYS A 182 -0.19 3.33 8.51
N LEU A 183 -1.51 3.21 8.67
CA LEU A 183 -2.30 4.10 9.52
C LEU A 183 -1.96 3.93 11.01
N ALA A 184 -1.73 2.71 11.47
CA ALA A 184 -1.41 2.43 12.88
C ALA A 184 -0.02 2.92 13.29
N ASN A 185 0.92 2.96 12.35
CA ASN A 185 2.30 3.41 12.56
C ASN A 185 2.52 4.89 12.19
N ALA A 186 1.47 5.62 11.83
CA ALA A 186 1.57 7.02 11.47
C ALA A 186 1.67 7.92 12.71
N ASP A 187 2.58 8.89 12.68
CA ASP A 187 2.63 9.97 13.68
C ASP A 187 1.46 10.94 13.51
N LYS A 188 1.04 11.14 12.25
CA LYS A 188 -0.07 12.03 11.88
C LYS A 188 -0.86 11.43 10.73
N ILE A 189 -2.19 11.42 10.86
CA ILE A 189 -3.10 10.99 9.79
C ILE A 189 -3.93 12.19 9.33
N ILE A 190 -3.95 12.40 8.00
CA ILE A 190 -4.87 13.34 7.34
C ILE A 190 -5.86 12.48 6.56
N LYS A 191 -7.14 12.54 6.93
CA LYS A 191 -8.18 11.72 6.30
C LYS A 191 -9.17 12.60 5.54
N GLN A 192 -9.48 12.18 4.28
CA GLN A 192 -10.50 12.76 3.39
C GLN A 192 -11.43 11.66 2.81
#